data_2f4a99cebeb8bc04e2b4f9d6dda1d5c3
#
_entry.id   2f4a99cebeb8bc04e2b4f9d6dda1d5c3
#
_cell.length_a   1.000
_cell.length_b   1.000
_cell.length_c   1.000
_cell.angle_alpha   90.00
_cell.angle_beta   90.00
_cell.angle_gamma   90.00
#
_symmetry.space_group_name_H-M   'P 1'
#
loop_
_entity.id
_entity.type
_entity.pdbx_description
1 polymer ?
#
loop_
_entity_poly.entity_id
_entity_poly.type
_entity_poly.pdbx_seq_one_letter_code
_entity_poly.pdbx_strand_id
1 'polypeptide(L)'
;MNPECKYLLMRHCFEDCGYGRVKIQTDVLNVRSTAAIAKLGAVREGVIRRDTRREDGTFRDTVVFSVLADEWPAVRANLVARIRRAG
;
A
#
# COMPACT_ATOMS: atom_id res chain seq x y z
N MET A 1 -1.23 0.45 9.92
CA MET A 1 0.25 0.41 9.80
C MET A 1 0.79 1.83 9.76
N ASN A 2 1.78 2.15 10.54
CA ASN A 2 2.32 3.51 10.58
C ASN A 2 3.26 3.80 9.39
N PRO A 3 3.50 5.08 9.07
CA PRO A 3 4.33 5.45 7.91
C PRO A 3 5.77 4.93 8.01
N GLU A 4 6.31 4.84 9.21
CA GLU A 4 7.68 4.37 9.43
C GLU A 4 7.85 2.91 9.04
N CYS A 5 6.91 2.05 9.42
CA CYS A 5 6.93 0.63 9.04
C CYS A 5 6.80 0.46 7.53
N LYS A 6 5.92 1.22 6.90
CA LYS A 6 5.75 1.20 5.44
C LYS A 6 7.02 1.64 4.72
N TYR A 7 7.66 2.68 5.23
CA TYR A 7 8.90 3.19 4.66
C TYR A 7 10.00 2.13 4.71
N LEU A 8 10.22 1.51 5.87
CA LEU A 8 11.26 0.50 6.04
C LEU A 8 11.00 -0.72 5.16
N LEU A 9 9.75 -1.18 5.10
CA LEU A 9 9.39 -2.34 4.29
C LEU A 9 9.58 -2.08 2.80
N MET A 10 9.07 -0.97 2.30
CA MET A 10 9.19 -0.62 0.88
C MET A 10 10.62 -0.31 0.49
N ARG A 11 11.37 0.36 1.35
CA ARG A 11 12.78 0.61 1.14
C ARG A 11 13.55 -0.68 0.95
N HIS A 12 13.29 -1.66 1.83
CA HIS A 12 13.90 -2.99 1.72
C HIS A 12 13.56 -3.64 0.38
N CYS A 13 12.29 -3.64 0.00
CA CYS A 13 11.85 -4.26 -1.25
C CYS A 13 12.52 -3.63 -2.47
N PHE A 14 12.56 -2.30 -2.56
CA PHE A 14 13.07 -1.62 -3.74
C PHE A 14 14.58 -1.46 -3.74
N GLU A 15 15.17 -1.11 -2.60
CA GLU A 15 16.60 -0.74 -2.54
C GLU A 15 17.49 -1.94 -2.22
N ASP A 16 17.04 -2.87 -1.39
CA ASP A 16 17.84 -4.04 -1.02
C ASP A 16 17.54 -5.26 -1.89
N CYS A 17 16.28 -5.51 -2.22
CA CYS A 17 15.86 -6.68 -3.00
C CYS A 17 15.73 -6.40 -4.49
N GLY A 18 15.66 -5.15 -4.89
CA GLY A 18 15.57 -4.78 -6.31
C GLY A 18 14.24 -5.13 -6.97
N TYR A 19 13.14 -5.17 -6.21
CA TYR A 19 11.83 -5.47 -6.79
C TYR A 19 11.40 -4.37 -7.75
N GLY A 20 10.78 -4.78 -8.86
CA GLY A 20 10.22 -3.83 -9.82
C GLY A 20 8.87 -3.27 -9.39
N ARG A 21 8.15 -3.95 -8.50
CA ARG A 21 6.81 -3.58 -8.06
C ARG A 21 6.52 -4.13 -6.66
N VAL A 22 5.86 -3.31 -5.85
CA VAL A 22 5.28 -3.74 -4.57
C VAL A 22 3.77 -3.59 -4.65
N LYS A 23 3.06 -4.67 -4.39
CA LYS A 23 1.60 -4.72 -4.41
C LYS A 23 1.05 -4.57 -2.99
N ILE A 24 0.03 -3.72 -2.83
CA ILE A 24 -0.63 -3.49 -1.55
C ILE A 24 -2.12 -3.80 -1.73
N GLN A 25 -2.66 -4.65 -0.88
CA GLN A 25 -4.06 -5.07 -0.94
C GLN A 25 -4.78 -4.68 0.34
N THR A 26 -6.05 -4.33 0.21
CA THR A 26 -6.91 -4.07 1.36
C THR A 26 -8.37 -4.41 1.02
N ASP A 27 -9.18 -4.63 2.06
CA ASP A 27 -10.62 -4.85 1.90
C ASP A 27 -11.27 -3.58 1.35
N VAL A 28 -12.16 -3.74 0.37
CA VAL A 28 -12.90 -2.61 -0.24
C VAL A 28 -13.71 -1.84 0.81
N LEU A 29 -14.15 -2.52 1.88
CA LEU A 29 -14.90 -1.89 2.96
C LEU A 29 -14.01 -1.08 3.91
N ASN A 30 -12.71 -1.26 3.87
CA ASN A 30 -11.79 -0.52 4.71
C ASN A 30 -11.43 0.82 4.06
N VAL A 31 -12.34 1.79 4.17
CA VAL A 31 -12.20 3.11 3.57
C VAL A 31 -10.97 3.86 4.09
N ARG A 32 -10.69 3.72 5.39
CA ARG A 32 -9.53 4.38 6.02
C ARG A 32 -8.21 3.87 5.44
N SER A 33 -8.07 2.57 5.31
CA SER A 33 -6.87 1.95 4.74
C SER A 33 -6.70 2.33 3.26
N THR A 34 -7.80 2.27 2.50
CA THR A 34 -7.81 2.66 1.09
C THR A 34 -7.35 4.11 0.91
N ALA A 35 -7.87 5.03 1.72
CA ALA A 35 -7.47 6.44 1.67
C ALA A 35 -6.00 6.62 2.05
N ALA A 36 -5.52 5.92 3.07
CA ALA A 36 -4.13 6.00 3.51
C ALA A 36 -3.17 5.51 2.41
N ILE A 37 -3.50 4.41 1.75
CA ILE A 37 -2.70 3.85 0.66
C ILE A 37 -2.67 4.81 -0.53
N ALA A 38 -3.81 5.40 -0.88
CA ALA A 38 -3.88 6.38 -1.96
C ALA A 38 -3.01 7.62 -1.67
N LYS A 39 -2.97 8.06 -0.42
CA LYS A 39 -2.14 9.20 0.00
C LYS A 39 -0.65 8.94 -0.11
N LEU A 40 -0.22 7.68 -0.08
CA LEU A 40 1.19 7.33 -0.30
C LEU A 40 1.66 7.64 -1.72
N GLY A 41 0.73 7.72 -2.66
CA GLY A 41 1.03 7.81 -4.07
C GLY A 41 0.96 6.47 -4.79
N ALA A 42 0.47 5.41 -4.13
CA ALA A 42 0.25 4.13 -4.77
C ALA A 42 -0.87 4.25 -5.81
N VAL A 43 -0.72 3.56 -6.92
CA VAL A 43 -1.70 3.56 -8.01
C VAL A 43 -2.71 2.44 -7.82
N ARG A 44 -3.99 2.79 -7.90
CA ARG A 44 -5.06 1.79 -7.83
C ARG A 44 -5.10 0.98 -9.12
N GLU A 45 -4.87 -0.32 -9.01
CA GLU A 45 -4.89 -1.24 -10.15
C GLU A 45 -6.30 -1.74 -10.44
N GLY A 46 -7.09 -1.98 -9.40
CA GLY A 46 -8.45 -2.47 -9.57
C GLY A 46 -8.99 -3.14 -8.32
N VAL A 47 -10.11 -3.86 -8.51
CA VAL A 47 -10.78 -4.60 -7.43
C VAL A 47 -10.92 -6.06 -7.87
N ILE A 48 -10.49 -6.97 -6.99
CA ILE A 48 -10.70 -8.40 -7.17
C ILE A 48 -11.97 -8.78 -6.42
N ARG A 49 -12.99 -9.19 -7.14
CA ARG A 49 -14.27 -9.56 -6.54
C ARG A 49 -14.19 -10.94 -5.93
N ARG A 50 -14.79 -11.11 -4.73
CA ARG A 50 -14.84 -12.39 -3.99
C ARG A 50 -13.47 -13.04 -3.87
N ASP A 51 -12.49 -12.21 -3.51
CA ASP A 51 -11.10 -12.65 -3.40
C ASP A 51 -10.89 -13.62 -2.23
N THR A 52 -11.55 -13.32 -1.10
CA THR A 52 -11.39 -14.10 0.12
C THR A 52 -12.73 -14.26 0.83
N ARG A 53 -12.99 -15.45 1.35
CA ARG A 53 -14.17 -15.70 2.18
C ARG A 53 -13.90 -15.26 3.62
N ARG A 54 -14.83 -14.46 4.18
CA ARG A 54 -14.78 -14.06 5.59
C ARG A 54 -15.31 -15.16 6.49
N GLU A 55 -15.02 -15.09 7.77
CA GLU A 55 -15.47 -16.06 8.76
C GLU A 55 -16.99 -16.17 8.86
N ASP A 56 -17.70 -15.07 8.63
CA ASP A 56 -19.16 -15.03 8.68
C ASP A 56 -19.85 -15.61 7.42
N GLY A 57 -19.06 -16.09 6.46
CA GLY A 57 -19.55 -16.66 5.22
C GLY A 57 -19.69 -15.68 4.06
N THR A 58 -19.50 -14.39 4.29
CA THR A 58 -19.50 -13.40 3.21
C THR A 58 -18.17 -13.39 2.49
N PHE A 59 -18.13 -12.77 1.31
CA PHE A 59 -16.90 -12.66 0.54
C PHE A 59 -16.33 -11.25 0.64
N ARG A 60 -15.01 -11.17 0.60
CA ARG A 60 -14.28 -9.94 0.59
C ARG A 60 -13.89 -9.59 -0.83
N ASP A 61 -14.21 -8.35 -1.26
CA ASP A 61 -13.66 -7.77 -2.46
C ASP A 61 -12.36 -7.05 -2.05
N THR A 62 -11.31 -7.24 -2.81
CA THR A 62 -10.00 -6.69 -2.48
C THR A 62 -9.62 -5.57 -3.44
N VAL A 63 -9.31 -4.40 -2.90
CA VAL A 63 -8.74 -3.29 -3.68
C VAL A 63 -7.23 -3.52 -3.78
N VAL A 64 -6.71 -3.47 -4.99
CA VAL A 64 -5.29 -3.68 -5.26
C VAL A 64 -4.66 -2.35 -5.66
N PHE A 65 -3.61 -1.99 -4.94
CA PHE A 65 -2.73 -0.85 -5.27
C PHE A 65 -1.34 -1.37 -5.56
N SER A 66 -0.56 -0.59 -6.30
CA SER A 66 0.84 -0.93 -6.53
C SER A 66 1.71 0.32 -6.53
N VAL A 67 2.98 0.10 -6.20
CA VAL A 67 4.05 1.10 -6.34
C VAL A 67 5.12 0.46 -7.22
N LEU A 68 5.42 1.11 -8.33
CA LEU A 68 6.50 0.64 -9.22
C LEU A 68 7.84 1.19 -8.75
N ALA A 69 8.93 0.53 -9.15
CA ALA A 69 10.28 0.98 -8.82
C ALA A 69 10.52 2.43 -9.27
N ASP A 70 9.98 2.81 -10.42
CA ASP A 70 10.10 4.16 -10.95
C ASP A 70 9.34 5.20 -10.11
N GLU A 71 8.32 4.76 -9.39
CA GLU A 71 7.48 5.62 -8.54
C GLU A 71 8.03 5.71 -7.11
N TRP A 72 8.91 4.81 -6.73
CA TRP A 72 9.44 4.72 -5.37
C TRP A 72 10.07 6.02 -4.87
N PRO A 73 10.89 6.76 -5.66
CA PRO A 73 11.47 7.99 -5.16
C PRO A 73 10.43 9.01 -4.68
N ALA A 74 9.33 9.16 -5.40
CA ALA A 74 8.24 10.07 -5.02
C ALA A 74 7.50 9.57 -3.78
N VAL A 75 7.21 8.27 -3.70
CA VAL A 75 6.56 7.65 -2.54
C VAL A 75 7.46 7.74 -1.31
N ARG A 76 8.74 7.52 -1.47
CA ARG A 76 9.74 7.66 -0.41
C ARG A 76 9.74 9.07 0.16
N ALA A 77 9.78 10.08 -0.68
CA ALA A 77 9.75 11.48 -0.25
C ALA A 77 8.49 11.79 0.55
N ASN A 78 7.33 11.29 0.10
CA ASN A 78 6.06 11.46 0.78
C ASN A 78 6.08 10.81 2.17
N LEU A 79 6.56 9.57 2.27
CA LEU A 79 6.66 8.84 3.54
C LEU A 79 7.62 9.53 4.52
N VAL A 80 8.78 9.98 4.06
CA VAL A 80 9.75 10.69 4.88
C VAL A 80 9.14 11.99 5.42
N ALA A 81 8.42 12.74 4.60
CA ALA A 81 7.75 13.96 5.03
C ALA A 81 6.71 13.67 6.13
N ARG A 82 5.95 12.58 6.01
CA ARG A 82 4.97 12.18 7.02
C ARG A 82 5.62 11.76 8.33
N ILE A 83 6.72 11.03 8.27
CA ILE A 83 7.48 10.62 9.45
C ILE A 83 7.99 11.83 10.21
N ARG A 84 8.52 12.83 9.49
CA ARG A 84 9.00 14.08 10.08
C ARG A 84 7.89 14.89 10.73
N ARG A 85 6.70 14.90 10.14
CA ARG A 85 5.53 15.60 10.72
C ARG A 85 5.04 14.92 11.99
N ALA A 86 5.12 13.60 12.04
CA ALA A 86 4.67 12.84 13.20
C ALA A 86 5.68 12.89 14.37
N GLY A 87 6.93 13.14 14.04
CA GLY A 87 7.98 13.28 15.02
C GLY A 87 8.16 14.72 15.47
#